data_8aa5a0d0b655b13a6b1ad8304c4779ec
#
_entry.id   8aa5a0d0b655b13a6b1ad8304c4779ec
#
_cell.length_a   1.000
_cell.length_b   1.000
_cell.length_c   1.000
_cell.angle_alpha   90.00
_cell.angle_beta   90.00
_cell.angle_gamma   90.00
#
_symmetry.space_group_name_H-M   'P 1'
#
loop_
_entity.id
_entity.type
_entity.pdbx_description
1 polymer ?
#
loop_
_entity_poly.entity_id
_entity_poly.type
_entity_poly.pdbx_seq_one_letter_code
_entity_poly.pdbx_strand_id
1 'polypeptide(L)'
;IPTAPYRLVTNKAELLASVKYPVVQKLRTGGYDGKGVQILRSAADLDVAFDAPSLLEEMIPFEKEISVIVARNERGETVSYPSVECEFNPEANLVELLFAPARISQEIEEAAQKLALMVINQLDMIGILAVEMFLTKEGDLLVNEIAPRPHNSGHHTIEAHSSSQYDMLWRILLDFPLGSTTALLPSSLVNLIGEPGYSGDV
;
A
#
# COMPACT_ATOMS: atom_id res chain seq x y z
N ILE A 1 -11.97 10.18 -0.20
CA ILE A 1 -11.02 9.16 -0.64
C ILE A 1 -11.80 7.88 -0.90
N PRO A 2 -11.78 7.33 -2.14
CA PRO A 2 -12.38 6.03 -2.42
C PRO A 2 -11.58 4.92 -1.72
N THR A 3 -12.29 4.02 -1.04
CA THR A 3 -11.73 2.84 -0.36
C THR A 3 -12.78 1.74 -0.33
N ALA A 4 -12.41 0.52 0.03
CA ALA A 4 -13.36 -0.57 0.22
C ALA A 4 -14.46 -0.17 1.21
N PRO A 5 -15.73 -0.54 0.98
CA PRO A 5 -16.78 -0.35 1.97
C PRO A 5 -16.40 -1.04 3.28
N TYR A 6 -16.56 -0.34 4.41
CA TYR A 6 -16.10 -0.86 5.69
C TYR A 6 -17.05 -0.51 6.83
N ARG A 7 -16.84 -1.19 7.95
CA ARG A 7 -17.45 -0.89 9.24
C ARG A 7 -16.49 -1.17 10.37
N LEU A 8 -16.72 -0.48 11.49
CA LEU A 8 -15.94 -0.69 12.71
C LEU A 8 -16.67 -1.70 13.62
N VAL A 9 -15.89 -2.55 14.27
CA VAL A 9 -16.33 -3.43 15.35
C VAL A 9 -15.34 -3.33 16.50
N THR A 10 -15.82 -3.51 17.73
CA THR A 10 -15.00 -3.40 18.93
C THR A 10 -14.51 -4.75 19.44
N ASN A 11 -15.19 -5.82 19.08
CA ASN A 11 -14.92 -7.18 19.54
C ASN A 11 -15.53 -8.23 18.62
N LYS A 12 -15.23 -9.50 18.88
CA LYS A 12 -15.70 -10.64 18.09
C LYS A 12 -17.23 -10.81 18.15
N ALA A 13 -17.89 -10.44 19.24
CA ALA A 13 -19.34 -10.54 19.35
C ALA A 13 -20.06 -9.60 18.37
N GLU A 14 -19.59 -8.35 18.24
CA GLU A 14 -20.10 -7.41 17.24
C GLU A 14 -19.81 -7.86 15.81
N LEU A 15 -18.63 -8.45 15.57
CA LEU A 15 -18.30 -9.07 14.30
C LEU A 15 -19.33 -10.14 13.94
N LEU A 16 -19.58 -11.10 14.84
CA LEU A 16 -20.50 -12.20 14.62
C LEU A 16 -21.93 -11.74 14.33
N ALA A 17 -22.38 -10.68 15.02
CA ALA A 17 -23.74 -10.15 14.87
C ALA A 17 -23.99 -9.50 13.49
N SER A 18 -22.93 -9.17 12.75
CA SER A 18 -23.05 -8.28 11.59
C SER A 18 -22.21 -8.70 10.39
N VAL A 19 -21.42 -9.78 10.46
CA VAL A 19 -20.52 -10.20 9.37
C VAL A 19 -21.27 -10.63 8.12
N LYS A 20 -20.77 -10.15 6.96
CA LYS A 20 -21.15 -10.65 5.63
C LYS A 20 -19.89 -11.18 4.97
N TYR A 21 -19.90 -12.43 4.59
CA TYR A 21 -18.73 -13.08 3.98
C TYR A 21 -18.74 -12.92 2.45
N PRO A 22 -17.55 -12.90 1.80
CA PRO A 22 -16.23 -12.79 2.42
C PRO A 22 -15.95 -11.38 2.93
N VAL A 23 -15.12 -11.27 3.99
CA VAL A 23 -14.75 -10.01 4.60
C VAL A 23 -13.28 -10.03 5.02
N VAL A 24 -12.60 -8.89 4.97
CA VAL A 24 -11.25 -8.70 5.47
C VAL A 24 -11.33 -8.00 6.83
N GLN A 25 -10.86 -8.66 7.87
CA GLN A 25 -10.73 -8.06 9.20
C GLN A 25 -9.33 -7.49 9.35
N LYS A 26 -9.24 -6.19 9.66
CA LYS A 26 -7.97 -5.51 9.94
C LYS A 26 -8.00 -4.96 11.37
N LEU A 27 -6.95 -5.23 12.16
CA LEU A 27 -6.81 -4.62 13.48
C LEU A 27 -6.64 -3.09 13.35
N ARG A 28 -7.26 -2.34 14.25
CA ARG A 28 -7.14 -0.87 14.28
C ARG A 28 -5.78 -0.39 14.77
N THR A 29 -5.04 -1.23 15.47
CA THR A 29 -3.71 -0.93 16.02
C THR A 29 -2.87 -2.20 16.09
N GLY A 30 -1.55 -2.05 16.01
CA GLY A 30 -0.61 -3.17 16.19
C GLY A 30 -0.44 -4.09 14.98
N GLY A 31 -1.06 -3.77 13.83
CA GLY A 31 -0.82 -4.47 12.57
C GLY A 31 0.41 -3.94 11.84
N TYR A 32 1.16 -4.81 11.17
CA TYR A 32 2.29 -4.48 10.31
C TYR A 32 2.61 -5.68 9.40
N ASP A 33 3.07 -5.44 8.19
CA ASP A 33 3.54 -6.45 7.24
C ASP A 33 2.61 -7.67 7.14
N GLY A 34 1.32 -7.43 6.87
CA GLY A 34 0.27 -8.45 6.80
C GLY A 34 -0.18 -9.03 8.15
N LYS A 35 0.54 -8.77 9.24
CA LYS A 35 0.09 -9.13 10.59
C LYS A 35 -1.03 -8.20 11.03
N GLY A 36 -2.09 -8.78 11.61
CA GLY A 36 -3.29 -8.02 11.97
C GLY A 36 -4.31 -7.91 10.84
N VAL A 37 -4.11 -8.63 9.74
CA VAL A 37 -5.08 -8.82 8.66
C VAL A 37 -5.54 -10.28 8.64
N GLN A 38 -6.85 -10.50 8.59
CA GLN A 38 -7.46 -11.83 8.52
C GLN A 38 -8.56 -11.84 7.49
N ILE A 39 -8.47 -12.74 6.51
CA ILE A 39 -9.55 -12.96 5.53
C ILE A 39 -10.50 -13.99 6.09
N LEU A 40 -11.76 -13.59 6.28
CA LEU A 40 -12.83 -14.47 6.72
C LEU A 40 -13.72 -14.77 5.52
N ARG A 41 -13.60 -15.97 4.94
CA ARG A 41 -14.35 -16.40 3.75
C ARG A 41 -15.71 -16.99 4.09
N SER A 42 -15.82 -17.53 5.30
CA SER A 42 -17.04 -18.20 5.80
C SER A 42 -17.09 -18.22 7.31
N ALA A 43 -18.18 -18.75 7.86
CA ALA A 43 -18.30 -18.96 9.30
C ALA A 43 -17.26 -19.94 9.88
N ALA A 44 -16.66 -20.80 9.04
CA ALA A 44 -15.59 -21.71 9.50
C ALA A 44 -14.30 -20.97 9.86
N ASP A 45 -14.10 -19.74 9.35
CA ASP A 45 -12.89 -18.95 9.63
C ASP A 45 -13.01 -18.12 10.91
N LEU A 46 -14.13 -18.24 11.63
CA LEU A 46 -14.34 -17.45 12.85
C LEU A 46 -13.37 -17.78 13.99
N ASP A 47 -12.83 -18.99 14.02
CA ASP A 47 -11.86 -19.37 15.07
C ASP A 47 -10.58 -18.53 15.01
N VAL A 48 -10.17 -18.11 13.79
CA VAL A 48 -8.99 -17.26 13.56
C VAL A 48 -9.30 -15.76 13.60
N ALA A 49 -10.58 -15.36 13.72
CA ALA A 49 -10.97 -13.97 13.81
C ALA A 49 -10.44 -13.31 15.10
N PHE A 50 -9.97 -12.08 14.98
CA PHE A 50 -9.48 -11.31 16.12
C PHE A 50 -10.63 -10.89 17.05
N ASP A 51 -10.44 -11.06 18.36
CA ASP A 51 -11.33 -10.50 19.39
C ASP A 51 -10.74 -9.16 19.87
N ALA A 52 -10.77 -8.16 19.00
CA ALA A 52 -10.19 -6.84 19.25
C ALA A 52 -10.85 -5.79 18.35
N PRO A 53 -10.73 -4.48 18.71
CA PRO A 53 -11.19 -3.40 17.86
C PRO A 53 -10.62 -3.53 16.44
N SER A 54 -11.51 -3.67 15.48
CA SER A 54 -11.17 -4.00 14.09
C SER A 54 -11.98 -3.18 13.09
N LEU A 55 -11.45 -3.15 11.87
CA LEU A 55 -12.09 -2.72 10.66
C LEU A 55 -12.52 -3.97 9.89
N LEU A 56 -13.75 -4.03 9.43
CA LEU A 56 -14.26 -5.08 8.55
C LEU A 56 -14.50 -4.47 7.18
N GLU A 57 -13.67 -4.83 6.22
CA GLU A 57 -13.76 -4.36 4.84
C GLU A 57 -14.40 -5.41 3.95
N GLU A 58 -15.19 -4.98 2.99
CA GLU A 58 -15.65 -5.87 1.93
C GLU A 58 -14.43 -6.34 1.11
N MET A 59 -14.41 -7.62 0.78
CA MET A 59 -13.35 -8.18 -0.06
C MET A 59 -13.53 -7.71 -1.50
N ILE A 60 -12.60 -6.88 -1.97
CA ILE A 60 -12.64 -6.29 -3.31
C ILE A 60 -12.07 -7.28 -4.33
N PRO A 61 -12.81 -7.61 -5.40
CA PRO A 61 -12.29 -8.37 -6.53
C PRO A 61 -11.44 -7.47 -7.42
N PHE A 62 -10.17 -7.30 -7.07
CA PHE A 62 -9.24 -6.47 -7.84
C PHE A 62 -8.55 -7.28 -8.95
N GLU A 63 -8.07 -6.56 -9.97
CA GLU A 63 -7.23 -7.10 -11.04
C GLU A 63 -5.75 -6.97 -10.70
N LYS A 64 -5.36 -5.82 -10.13
CA LYS A 64 -3.98 -5.50 -9.76
C LYS A 64 -3.92 -4.76 -8.44
N GLU A 65 -2.83 -4.96 -7.74
CA GLU A 65 -2.41 -4.04 -6.67
C GLU A 65 -1.32 -3.12 -7.22
N ILE A 66 -1.51 -1.82 -7.02
CA ILE A 66 -0.56 -0.79 -7.42
C ILE A 66 -0.20 0.09 -6.23
N SER A 67 0.98 0.66 -6.27
CA SER A 67 1.42 1.60 -5.24
C SER A 67 2.00 2.85 -5.88
N VAL A 68 1.72 4.01 -5.27
CA VAL A 68 2.29 5.31 -5.65
C VAL A 68 2.98 5.92 -4.44
N ILE A 69 4.26 6.25 -4.58
CA ILE A 69 4.98 7.05 -3.60
C ILE A 69 4.73 8.53 -3.90
N VAL A 70 4.30 9.28 -2.91
CA VAL A 70 4.14 10.73 -2.98
C VAL A 70 4.95 11.41 -1.91
N ALA A 71 5.35 12.65 -2.16
CA ALA A 71 6.10 13.47 -1.24
C ALA A 71 5.49 14.87 -1.15
N ARG A 72 5.52 15.46 0.04
CA ARG A 72 5.07 16.84 0.29
C ARG A 72 6.01 17.51 1.28
N ASN A 73 6.47 18.74 0.96
CA ASN A 73 7.30 19.54 1.85
C ASN A 73 6.47 20.54 2.69
N GLU A 74 7.13 21.28 3.58
CA GLU A 74 6.50 22.28 4.45
C GLU A 74 5.87 23.44 3.66
N ARG A 75 6.35 23.72 2.44
CA ARG A 75 5.76 24.74 1.55
C ARG A 75 4.50 24.28 0.84
N GLY A 76 4.10 23.01 1.05
CA GLY A 76 2.94 22.42 0.39
C GLY A 76 3.20 21.98 -1.06
N GLU A 77 4.45 22.03 -1.53
CA GLU A 77 4.84 21.48 -2.83
C GLU A 77 4.78 19.95 -2.78
N THR A 78 4.25 19.34 -3.83
CA THR A 78 4.07 17.88 -3.90
C THR A 78 4.63 17.31 -5.18
N VAL A 79 5.12 16.07 -5.11
CA VAL A 79 5.52 15.27 -6.27
C VAL A 79 5.04 13.83 -6.08
N SER A 80 4.84 13.11 -7.20
CA SER A 80 4.54 11.68 -7.22
C SER A 80 5.59 10.93 -8.04
N TYR A 81 5.92 9.72 -7.61
CA TYR A 81 6.64 8.76 -8.45
C TYR A 81 5.67 8.05 -9.39
N PRO A 82 6.13 7.52 -10.52
CA PRO A 82 5.34 6.61 -11.34
C PRO A 82 4.80 5.43 -10.50
N SER A 83 3.60 4.98 -10.84
CA SER A 83 2.99 3.83 -10.18
C SER A 83 3.80 2.56 -10.40
N VAL A 84 3.81 1.71 -9.39
CA VAL A 84 4.38 0.37 -9.47
C VAL A 84 3.28 -0.69 -9.30
N GLU A 85 3.45 -1.83 -9.96
CA GLU A 85 2.58 -2.98 -9.81
C GLU A 85 3.22 -3.97 -8.84
N CYS A 86 2.44 -4.38 -7.83
CA CYS A 86 2.87 -5.31 -6.79
C CYS A 86 2.25 -6.68 -7.02
N GLU A 87 3.08 -7.72 -7.07
CA GLU A 87 2.63 -9.12 -7.05
C GLU A 87 2.96 -9.72 -5.68
N PHE A 88 1.94 -10.23 -5.02
CA PHE A 88 2.04 -10.77 -3.66
C PHE A 88 2.21 -12.28 -3.67
N ASN A 89 3.05 -12.75 -2.78
CA ASN A 89 3.07 -14.17 -2.44
C ASN A 89 1.80 -14.51 -1.64
N PRO A 90 0.96 -15.43 -2.13
CA PRO A 90 -0.33 -15.72 -1.49
C PRO A 90 -0.19 -16.42 -0.12
N GLU A 91 0.96 -17.03 0.16
CA GLU A 91 1.23 -17.72 1.43
C GLU A 91 1.83 -16.78 2.47
N ALA A 92 2.76 -15.93 2.05
CA ALA A 92 3.45 -14.98 2.94
C ALA A 92 2.69 -13.67 3.15
N ASN A 93 1.74 -13.34 2.27
CA ASN A 93 1.04 -12.06 2.22
C ASN A 93 1.99 -10.85 2.19
N LEU A 94 3.09 -11.00 1.48
CA LEU A 94 4.13 -9.99 1.27
C LEU A 94 4.36 -9.79 -0.22
N VAL A 95 4.75 -8.59 -0.61
CA VAL A 95 5.16 -8.30 -2.00
C VAL A 95 6.37 -9.16 -2.33
N GLU A 96 6.22 -10.06 -3.29
CA GLU A 96 7.30 -10.92 -3.79
C GLU A 96 8.01 -10.26 -4.96
N LEU A 97 7.25 -9.70 -5.87
CA LEU A 97 7.75 -9.07 -7.08
C LEU A 97 7.07 -7.72 -7.32
N LEU A 98 7.85 -6.75 -7.78
CA LEU A 98 7.36 -5.44 -8.13
C LEU A 98 7.86 -5.06 -9.54
N PHE A 99 6.98 -4.48 -10.34
CA PHE A 99 7.30 -3.93 -11.66
C PHE A 99 7.14 -2.40 -11.68
N ALA A 100 8.16 -1.71 -12.14
CA ALA A 100 8.17 -0.26 -12.31
C ALA A 100 8.56 0.10 -13.77
N PRO A 101 7.72 0.85 -14.51
CA PRO A 101 6.39 1.30 -14.12
C PRO A 101 5.36 0.17 -14.10
N ALA A 102 4.20 0.41 -13.46
CA ALA A 102 3.06 -0.49 -13.49
C ALA A 102 2.57 -0.73 -14.94
N ARG A 103 2.12 -1.94 -15.22
CA ARG A 103 1.56 -2.34 -16.54
C ARG A 103 0.09 -1.96 -16.65
N ILE A 104 -0.18 -0.65 -16.65
CA ILE A 104 -1.52 -0.04 -16.69
C ILE A 104 -1.60 1.00 -17.81
N SER A 105 -2.80 1.46 -18.13
CA SER A 105 -2.99 2.53 -19.11
C SER A 105 -2.55 3.88 -18.55
N GLN A 106 -2.21 4.82 -19.44
CA GLN A 106 -1.86 6.18 -19.06
C GLN A 106 -2.97 6.87 -18.24
N GLU A 107 -4.22 6.60 -18.57
CA GLU A 107 -5.39 7.14 -17.88
C GLU A 107 -5.45 6.66 -16.42
N ILE A 108 -5.21 5.37 -16.18
CA ILE A 108 -5.15 4.80 -14.83
C ILE A 108 -3.94 5.34 -14.06
N GLU A 109 -2.78 5.47 -14.72
CA GLU A 109 -1.58 6.07 -14.12
C GLU A 109 -1.85 7.48 -13.59
N GLU A 110 -2.44 8.35 -14.42
CA GLU A 110 -2.77 9.74 -14.03
C GLU A 110 -3.79 9.77 -12.89
N ALA A 111 -4.79 8.89 -12.94
CA ALA A 111 -5.79 8.77 -11.88
C ALA A 111 -5.18 8.30 -10.55
N ALA A 112 -4.27 7.32 -10.59
CA ALA A 112 -3.59 6.80 -9.41
C ALA A 112 -2.70 7.85 -8.76
N GLN A 113 -1.89 8.56 -9.53
CA GLN A 113 -1.05 9.65 -9.04
C GLN A 113 -1.90 10.77 -8.43
N LYS A 114 -2.97 11.18 -9.11
CA LYS A 114 -3.91 12.19 -8.59
C LYS A 114 -4.55 11.76 -7.28
N LEU A 115 -4.97 10.51 -7.17
CA LEU A 115 -5.55 9.97 -5.94
C LEU A 115 -4.53 9.97 -4.80
N ALA A 116 -3.30 9.52 -5.03
CA ALA A 116 -2.24 9.52 -4.04
C ALA A 116 -1.88 10.94 -3.56
N LEU A 117 -1.77 11.91 -4.49
CA LEU A 117 -1.57 13.32 -4.16
C LEU A 117 -2.75 13.91 -3.37
N MET A 118 -3.98 13.49 -3.67
CA MET A 118 -5.15 13.88 -2.89
C MET A 118 -5.06 13.37 -1.45
N VAL A 119 -4.62 12.12 -1.24
CA VAL A 119 -4.47 11.52 0.10
C VAL A 119 -3.49 12.33 0.94
N ILE A 120 -2.25 12.56 0.46
CA ILE A 120 -1.23 13.27 1.24
C ILE A 120 -1.64 14.71 1.57
N ASN A 121 -2.33 15.38 0.62
CA ASN A 121 -2.83 16.74 0.83
C ASN A 121 -3.99 16.79 1.83
N GLN A 122 -4.94 15.85 1.79
CA GLN A 122 -6.05 15.81 2.76
C GLN A 122 -5.57 15.48 4.18
N LEU A 123 -4.50 14.71 4.30
CA LEU A 123 -3.86 14.43 5.59
C LEU A 123 -2.99 15.60 6.09
N ASP A 124 -2.76 16.62 5.26
CA ASP A 124 -1.79 17.70 5.50
C ASP A 124 -0.42 17.18 5.94
N MET A 125 -0.04 16.01 5.44
CA MET A 125 1.16 15.32 5.85
C MET A 125 2.39 15.91 5.16
N ILE A 126 3.44 16.16 5.92
CA ILE A 126 4.78 16.54 5.43
C ILE A 126 5.65 15.28 5.48
N GLY A 127 6.33 14.96 4.37
CA GLY A 127 7.17 13.77 4.28
C GLY A 127 6.86 12.93 3.05
N ILE A 128 7.10 11.63 3.19
CA ILE A 128 6.84 10.63 2.16
C ILE A 128 5.69 9.74 2.59
N LEU A 129 4.79 9.47 1.66
CA LEU A 129 3.66 8.57 1.82
C LEU A 129 3.63 7.56 0.68
N ALA A 130 3.59 6.28 1.00
CA ALA A 130 3.18 5.25 0.06
C ALA A 130 1.65 5.11 0.13
N VAL A 131 1.01 5.06 -1.02
CA VAL A 131 -0.44 4.82 -1.14
C VAL A 131 -0.66 3.58 -1.98
N GLU A 132 -1.10 2.51 -1.34
CA GLU A 132 -1.43 1.24 -1.98
C GLU A 132 -2.90 1.23 -2.38
N MET A 133 -3.17 0.75 -3.58
CA MET A 133 -4.49 0.80 -4.21
C MET A 133 -4.83 -0.51 -4.89
N PHE A 134 -6.09 -0.89 -4.80
CA PHE A 134 -6.67 -1.90 -5.66
C PHE A 134 -7.15 -1.26 -6.95
N LEU A 135 -6.75 -1.84 -8.08
CA LEU A 135 -7.30 -1.55 -9.39
C LEU A 135 -8.33 -2.66 -9.71
N THR A 136 -9.59 -2.30 -9.86
CA THR A 136 -10.64 -3.27 -10.22
C THR A 136 -10.65 -3.53 -11.73
N LYS A 137 -11.37 -4.57 -12.14
CA LYS A 137 -11.55 -4.88 -13.58
C LYS A 137 -12.33 -3.81 -14.33
N GLU A 138 -13.13 -3.03 -13.62
CA GLU A 138 -13.90 -1.90 -14.15
C GLU A 138 -13.07 -0.64 -14.30
N GLY A 139 -11.82 -0.65 -13.81
CA GLY A 139 -10.90 0.49 -13.84
C GLY A 139 -11.00 1.42 -12.63
N ASP A 140 -11.74 1.03 -11.59
CA ASP A 140 -11.86 1.82 -10.37
C ASP A 140 -10.60 1.65 -9.50
N LEU A 141 -10.18 2.75 -8.88
CA LEU A 141 -9.07 2.79 -7.93
C LEU A 141 -9.59 2.96 -6.51
N LEU A 142 -9.26 2.03 -5.63
CA LEU A 142 -9.63 2.05 -4.21
C LEU A 142 -8.38 2.04 -3.35
N VAL A 143 -8.23 3.02 -2.47
CA VAL A 143 -7.12 3.03 -1.49
C VAL A 143 -7.30 1.86 -0.53
N ASN A 144 -6.28 1.03 -0.43
CA ASN A 144 -6.21 -0.12 0.47
C ASN A 144 -5.46 0.22 1.76
N GLU A 145 -4.25 0.73 1.63
CA GLU A 145 -3.36 1.02 2.76
C GLU A 145 -2.49 2.24 2.47
N ILE A 146 -2.03 2.90 3.53
CA ILE A 146 -1.06 3.99 3.44
C ILE A 146 0.08 3.76 4.43
N ALA A 147 1.31 4.10 4.02
CA ALA A 147 2.49 4.01 4.87
C ALA A 147 3.21 5.37 4.90
N PRO A 148 3.18 6.10 6.03
CA PRO A 148 3.80 7.43 6.17
C PRO A 148 5.30 7.32 6.46
N ARG A 149 6.03 6.63 5.60
CA ARG A 149 7.47 6.33 5.69
C ARG A 149 8.01 5.83 4.35
N PRO A 150 9.35 5.78 4.16
CA PRO A 150 9.92 5.00 3.06
C PRO A 150 9.34 3.58 3.07
N HIS A 151 8.96 3.10 1.90
CA HIS A 151 8.20 1.87 1.75
C HIS A 151 8.87 0.92 0.75
N ASN A 152 8.62 -0.38 0.90
CA ASN A 152 9.15 -1.42 0.02
C ASN A 152 8.84 -1.13 -1.46
N SER A 153 7.62 -0.70 -1.76
CA SER A 153 7.22 -0.34 -3.12
C SER A 153 8.04 0.80 -3.75
N GLY A 154 8.82 1.54 -2.96
CA GLY A 154 9.71 2.61 -3.40
C GLY A 154 11.20 2.24 -3.43
N HIS A 155 11.60 1.02 -3.05
CA HIS A 155 13.04 0.67 -2.98
C HIS A 155 13.71 0.67 -4.37
N HIS A 156 12.99 0.31 -5.43
CA HIS A 156 13.49 0.38 -6.80
C HIS A 156 13.95 1.79 -7.21
N THR A 157 13.47 2.84 -6.51
CA THR A 157 13.84 4.23 -6.81
C THR A 157 15.31 4.53 -6.54
N ILE A 158 16.03 3.69 -5.78
CA ILE A 158 17.45 3.88 -5.45
C ILE A 158 18.30 3.89 -6.73
N GLU A 159 18.08 2.92 -7.63
CA GLU A 159 18.85 2.78 -8.86
C GLU A 159 18.09 3.25 -10.10
N ALA A 160 16.76 3.27 -10.06
CA ALA A 160 15.93 3.47 -11.26
C ALA A 160 15.37 4.88 -11.43
N HIS A 161 15.59 5.79 -10.47
CA HIS A 161 15.05 7.15 -10.53
C HIS A 161 16.12 8.22 -10.31
N SER A 162 15.82 9.44 -10.76
CA SER A 162 16.73 10.60 -10.57
C SER A 162 16.93 10.97 -9.10
N SER A 163 15.90 10.80 -8.28
CA SER A 163 15.99 10.91 -6.83
C SER A 163 15.26 9.72 -6.22
N SER A 164 15.92 9.03 -5.28
CA SER A 164 15.29 7.93 -4.54
C SER A 164 14.26 8.46 -3.53
N GLN A 165 13.38 7.58 -3.05
CA GLN A 165 12.47 7.91 -1.94
C GLN A 165 13.25 8.39 -0.69
N TYR A 166 14.46 7.90 -0.46
CA TYR A 166 15.31 8.29 0.66
C TYR A 166 15.94 9.67 0.45
N ASP A 167 16.45 9.96 -0.76
CA ASP A 167 16.94 11.29 -1.12
C ASP A 167 15.81 12.32 -1.00
N MET A 168 14.61 11.97 -1.47
CA MET A 168 13.44 12.82 -1.35
C MET A 168 13.07 13.12 0.11
N LEU A 169 13.12 12.12 0.99
CA LEU A 169 12.86 12.32 2.42
C LEU A 169 13.91 13.24 3.05
N TRP A 170 15.20 13.05 2.75
CA TRP A 170 16.26 13.92 3.22
C TRP A 170 16.09 15.36 2.75
N ARG A 171 15.68 15.57 1.48
CA ARG A 171 15.39 16.91 0.96
C ARG A 171 14.29 17.61 1.74
N ILE A 172 13.23 16.89 2.08
CA ILE A 172 12.12 17.42 2.88
C ILE A 172 12.59 17.78 4.29
N LEU A 173 13.32 16.88 4.97
CA LEU A 173 13.80 17.10 6.34
C LEU A 173 14.81 18.24 6.46
N LEU A 174 15.55 18.53 5.40
CA LEU A 174 16.57 19.60 5.35
C LEU A 174 16.08 20.88 4.65
N ASP A 175 14.78 20.95 4.34
CA ASP A 175 14.15 22.06 3.60
C ASP A 175 14.82 22.36 2.24
N PHE A 176 15.28 21.33 1.55
CA PHE A 176 15.77 21.45 0.18
C PHE A 176 14.59 21.40 -0.82
N PRO A 177 14.76 21.90 -2.05
CA PRO A 177 13.78 21.69 -3.11
C PRO A 177 13.52 20.19 -3.32
N LEU A 178 12.27 19.83 -3.63
CA LEU A 178 11.93 18.46 -3.98
C LEU A 178 12.76 17.99 -5.18
N GLY A 179 13.20 16.75 -5.14
CA GLY A 179 13.94 16.10 -6.22
C GLY A 179 13.05 15.70 -7.39
N SER A 180 13.66 15.38 -8.53
CA SER A 180 12.94 14.83 -9.67
C SER A 180 12.58 13.37 -9.42
N THR A 181 11.33 13.01 -9.71
CA THR A 181 10.81 11.64 -9.64
C THR A 181 10.88 10.91 -10.99
N THR A 182 11.66 11.45 -11.95
CA THR A 182 11.79 10.86 -13.28
C THR A 182 12.41 9.48 -13.20
N ALA A 183 11.74 8.49 -13.77
CA ALA A 183 12.29 7.16 -13.97
C ALA A 183 13.39 7.20 -15.06
N LEU A 184 14.53 6.62 -14.77
CA LEU A 184 15.67 6.52 -15.69
C LEU A 184 15.54 5.30 -16.60
N LEU A 185 14.97 4.22 -16.08
CA LEU A 185 14.76 2.96 -16.80
C LEU A 185 13.64 2.14 -16.14
N PRO A 186 12.98 1.26 -16.89
CA PRO A 186 12.10 0.25 -16.31
C PRO A 186 12.89 -0.69 -15.38
N SER A 187 12.30 -1.06 -14.27
CA SER A 187 12.95 -1.90 -13.27
C SER A 187 11.99 -2.89 -12.64
N SER A 188 12.54 -3.89 -11.98
CA SER A 188 11.80 -4.81 -11.12
C SER A 188 12.54 -4.96 -9.79
N LEU A 189 11.78 -5.21 -8.73
CA LEU A 189 12.31 -5.51 -7.42
C LEU A 189 11.80 -6.88 -6.98
N VAL A 190 12.70 -7.68 -6.45
CA VAL A 190 12.38 -8.99 -5.86
C VAL A 190 12.72 -8.94 -4.37
N ASN A 191 11.76 -9.28 -3.51
CA ASN A 191 12.01 -9.46 -2.10
C ASN A 191 12.49 -10.88 -1.84
N LEU A 192 13.71 -11.01 -1.34
CA LEU A 192 14.22 -12.28 -0.86
C LEU A 192 13.73 -12.50 0.57
N ILE A 193 12.74 -13.38 0.71
CA ILE A 193 12.14 -13.70 2.01
C ILE A 193 12.84 -14.94 2.55
N GLY A 194 13.33 -14.85 3.80
CA GLY A 194 13.92 -16.00 4.47
C GLY A 194 12.87 -17.07 4.78
N GLU A 195 13.12 -18.30 4.37
CA GLU A 195 12.25 -19.43 4.69
C GLU A 195 12.59 -20.04 6.06
N PRO A 196 11.57 -20.60 6.77
CA PRO A 196 11.82 -21.33 8.01
C PRO A 196 12.83 -22.47 7.81
N GLY A 197 13.91 -22.48 8.60
CA GLY A 197 14.96 -23.48 8.51
C GLY A 197 16.18 -23.08 7.67
N TYR A 198 16.15 -21.96 6.98
CA TYR A 198 17.34 -21.35 6.38
C TYR A 198 18.04 -20.45 7.40
N SER A 199 19.26 -20.78 7.73
CA SER A 199 20.18 -19.93 8.48
C SER A 199 21.47 -19.84 7.69
N GLY A 200 21.77 -18.68 7.12
CA GLY A 200 22.98 -18.45 6.35
C GLY A 200 22.98 -17.08 5.70
N ASP A 201 24.17 -16.60 5.32
CA ASP A 201 24.33 -15.40 4.52
C ASP A 201 23.83 -15.68 3.09
N VAL A 202 23.08 -14.73 2.52
CA VAL A 202 22.60 -14.75 1.11
C VAL A 202 23.64 -14.12 0.24
#